data_7a19a9934b1d1a57ee9a508e8d93a518
#
_entry.id   7a19a9934b1d1a57ee9a508e8d93a518
#
_cell.length_a   1.000
_cell.length_b   1.000
_cell.length_c   1.000
_cell.angle_alpha   90.00
_cell.angle_beta   90.00
_cell.angle_gamma   90.00
#
_symmetry.space_group_name_H-M   'P 1'
#
loop_
_entity.id
_entity.type
_entity.pdbx_description
1 polymer ?
#
loop_
_entity_poly.entity_id
_entity_poly.type
_entity_poly.pdbx_seq_one_letter_code
_entity_poly.pdbx_strand_id
1 'polypeptide(L)'
;MSLLPVKRRGLLFILSSPSGAGKTTITRALLEREPQLGLSVSVTTRPPRPGEVNGKDYHFISKDEFDQMVENNLLLEHAKVFGNYYGTPLGPVEAALANSQDIIFDIDWQGTQQLKQKLVNDLVTVFILPPSKAELERRLRSRQQDNEDTIRERMRKASDEISHYSEYDYIVVNTDLENSIRTAQSILQAERSKRRRITELPDFVRSLMQD
;
A
#
# COMPACT_ATOMS: atom_id res chain seq x y z
N MET A 1 1.75 -20.65 0.88
CA MET A 1 2.46 -21.52 1.85
C MET A 1 3.70 -20.78 2.32
N SER A 2 3.98 -20.67 3.63
CA SER A 2 5.19 -19.99 4.10
C SER A 2 6.41 -20.75 3.57
N LEU A 3 7.41 -20.04 3.04
CA LEU A 3 8.67 -20.63 2.60
C LEU A 3 9.53 -21.16 3.78
N LEU A 4 9.20 -20.72 4.99
CA LEU A 4 9.90 -21.10 6.21
C LEU A 4 8.97 -21.91 7.13
N PRO A 5 9.48 -22.95 7.82
CA PRO A 5 8.71 -23.76 8.75
C PRO A 5 8.44 -23.05 10.09
N VAL A 6 8.73 -21.76 10.18
CA VAL A 6 8.66 -20.95 11.41
C VAL A 6 7.73 -19.75 11.19
N LYS A 7 7.05 -19.35 12.26
CA LYS A 7 6.12 -18.21 12.25
C LYS A 7 6.89 -16.91 12.06
N ARG A 8 6.29 -16.01 11.30
CA ARG A 8 6.77 -14.64 11.09
C ARG A 8 5.71 -13.62 11.47
N ARG A 9 6.10 -12.40 11.72
CA ARG A 9 5.21 -11.25 11.70
C ARG A 9 4.90 -10.87 10.24
N GLY A 10 3.68 -10.48 9.94
CA GLY A 10 3.30 -9.90 8.66
C GLY A 10 4.02 -8.59 8.37
N LEU A 11 3.85 -8.05 7.18
CA LEU A 11 4.40 -6.75 6.78
C LEU A 11 3.35 -5.88 6.10
N LEU A 12 3.58 -4.57 6.13
CA LEU A 12 2.80 -3.58 5.39
C LEU A 12 3.54 -3.24 4.10
N PHE A 13 2.97 -3.61 2.98
CA PHE A 13 3.55 -3.38 1.66
C PHE A 13 2.91 -2.16 1.02
N ILE A 14 3.61 -1.04 1.04
CA ILE A 14 3.10 0.24 0.56
C ILE A 14 3.50 0.41 -0.90
N LEU A 15 2.52 0.59 -1.77
CA LEU A 15 2.74 1.02 -3.13
C LEU A 15 2.29 2.47 -3.28
N SER A 16 3.19 3.35 -3.70
CA SER A 16 2.88 4.73 -4.06
C SER A 16 3.39 5.04 -5.46
N SER A 17 2.76 5.98 -6.11
CA SER A 17 3.13 6.38 -7.47
C SER A 17 2.43 7.67 -7.87
N PRO A 18 2.92 8.39 -8.85
CA PRO A 18 2.11 9.40 -9.51
C PRO A 18 0.92 8.76 -10.24
N SER A 19 -0.17 9.53 -10.34
CA SER A 19 -1.37 9.10 -11.07
C SER A 19 -1.02 8.70 -12.50
N GLY A 20 -1.43 7.49 -12.93
CA GLY A 20 -1.13 6.97 -14.29
C GLY A 20 0.13 6.10 -14.38
N ALA A 21 0.95 5.95 -13.33
CA ALA A 21 2.15 5.11 -13.37
C ALA A 21 1.88 3.59 -13.35
N GLY A 22 0.64 3.15 -13.06
CA GLY A 22 0.26 1.73 -13.11
C GLY A 22 0.08 1.05 -11.74
N LYS A 23 0.07 1.81 -10.63
CA LYS A 23 -0.06 1.32 -9.26
C LYS A 23 -1.22 0.32 -9.09
N THR A 24 -2.45 0.74 -9.41
CA THR A 24 -3.65 -0.09 -9.23
C THR A 24 -3.58 -1.43 -9.99
N THR A 25 -2.98 -1.44 -11.18
CA THR A 25 -2.81 -2.67 -11.97
C THR A 25 -1.82 -3.61 -11.29
N ILE A 26 -0.69 -3.08 -10.80
CA ILE A 26 0.31 -3.86 -10.05
C ILE A 26 -0.28 -4.36 -8.74
N THR A 27 -1.00 -3.53 -7.98
CA THR A 27 -1.69 -3.93 -6.74
C THR A 27 -2.64 -5.10 -6.96
N ARG A 28 -3.49 -5.03 -7.98
CA ARG A 28 -4.44 -6.12 -8.30
C ARG A 28 -3.72 -7.42 -8.66
N ALA A 29 -2.70 -7.34 -9.50
CA ALA A 29 -1.92 -8.51 -9.89
C ALA A 29 -1.19 -9.16 -8.69
N LEU A 30 -0.68 -8.36 -7.75
CA LEU A 30 -0.08 -8.87 -6.52
C LEU A 30 -1.12 -9.57 -5.64
N LEU A 31 -2.29 -9.00 -5.45
CA LEU A 31 -3.38 -9.61 -4.68
C LEU A 31 -3.85 -10.95 -5.28
N GLU A 32 -3.88 -11.06 -6.61
CA GLU A 32 -4.23 -12.31 -7.30
C GLU A 32 -3.15 -13.38 -7.17
N ARG A 33 -1.86 -13.00 -7.16
CA ARG A 33 -0.71 -13.92 -7.15
C ARG A 33 -0.25 -14.32 -5.75
N GLU A 34 -0.57 -13.53 -4.73
CA GLU A 34 -0.08 -13.67 -3.36
C GLU A 34 -1.22 -13.91 -2.36
N PRO A 35 -1.62 -15.17 -2.12
CA PRO A 35 -2.78 -15.47 -1.25
C PRO A 35 -2.67 -14.99 0.21
N GLN A 36 -1.43 -14.72 0.67
CA GLN A 36 -1.19 -14.19 2.02
C GLN A 36 -1.16 -12.66 2.08
N LEU A 37 -1.40 -11.99 0.94
CA LEU A 37 -1.45 -10.54 0.85
C LEU A 37 -2.91 -10.08 0.83
N GLY A 38 -3.33 -9.33 1.84
CA GLY A 38 -4.64 -8.70 1.92
C GLY A 38 -4.58 -7.24 1.48
N LEU A 39 -5.70 -6.69 1.01
CA LEU A 39 -5.83 -5.26 0.75
C LEU A 39 -6.23 -4.55 2.05
N SER A 40 -5.62 -3.42 2.33
CA SER A 40 -6.10 -2.51 3.38
C SER A 40 -7.47 -1.94 2.99
N VAL A 41 -8.48 -2.15 3.82
CA VAL A 41 -9.81 -1.56 3.62
C VAL A 41 -9.90 -0.31 4.50
N SER A 42 -9.87 0.86 3.86
CA SER A 42 -9.95 2.15 4.55
C SER A 42 -11.38 2.50 4.94
N VAL A 43 -11.54 3.32 5.97
CA VAL A 43 -12.77 4.03 6.27
C VAL A 43 -12.87 5.29 5.41
N THR A 44 -14.07 5.70 5.04
CA THR A 44 -14.29 6.96 4.32
C THR A 44 -15.64 7.59 4.68
N THR A 45 -15.68 8.93 4.68
CA THR A 45 -16.92 9.70 4.82
C THR A 45 -17.61 9.98 3.50
N ARG A 46 -17.00 9.58 2.36
CA ARG A 46 -17.60 9.68 1.04
C ARG A 46 -18.76 8.68 0.92
N PRO A 47 -19.91 9.08 0.33
CA PRO A 47 -20.94 8.10 0.03
C PRO A 47 -20.43 7.04 -0.98
N PRO A 48 -20.96 5.80 -0.90
CA PRO A 48 -20.58 4.73 -1.82
C PRO A 48 -20.98 5.08 -3.26
N ARG A 49 -20.15 4.67 -4.22
CA ARG A 49 -20.47 4.74 -5.65
C ARG A 49 -21.24 3.49 -6.09
N PRO A 50 -21.95 3.54 -7.24
CA PRO A 50 -22.56 2.33 -7.79
C PRO A 50 -21.55 1.19 -7.95
N GLY A 51 -21.88 0.03 -7.39
CA GLY A 51 -21.02 -1.17 -7.42
C GLY A 51 -20.01 -1.30 -6.28
N GLU A 52 -19.81 -0.28 -5.45
CA GLU A 52 -18.96 -0.40 -4.25
C GLU A 52 -19.70 -1.12 -3.12
N VAL A 53 -18.98 -1.99 -2.41
CA VAL A 53 -19.52 -2.82 -1.32
C VAL A 53 -18.87 -2.41 -0.01
N ASN A 54 -19.70 -2.09 1.00
CA ASN A 54 -19.23 -1.75 2.34
C ASN A 54 -18.45 -2.92 2.97
N GLY A 55 -17.31 -2.62 3.58
CA GLY A 55 -16.40 -3.60 4.17
C GLY A 55 -15.50 -4.33 3.18
N LYS A 56 -15.68 -4.10 1.87
CA LYS A 56 -14.83 -4.67 0.81
C LYS A 56 -14.02 -3.60 0.10
N ASP A 57 -14.69 -2.56 -0.41
CA ASP A 57 -14.02 -1.45 -1.09
C ASP A 57 -13.61 -0.37 -0.10
N TYR A 58 -14.53 -0.01 0.79
CA TYR A 58 -14.36 0.89 1.92
C TYR A 58 -15.29 0.50 3.07
N HIS A 59 -14.99 0.95 4.28
CA HIS A 59 -15.96 1.11 5.35
C HIS A 59 -16.55 2.52 5.24
N PHE A 60 -17.78 2.64 4.75
CA PHE A 60 -18.46 3.94 4.62
C PHE A 60 -19.05 4.33 5.97
N ILE A 61 -18.56 5.41 6.55
CA ILE A 61 -18.92 5.88 7.89
C ILE A 61 -19.33 7.36 7.87
N SER A 62 -19.99 7.81 8.90
CA SER A 62 -20.34 9.22 9.08
C SER A 62 -19.10 10.07 9.43
N LYS A 63 -19.24 11.38 9.31
CA LYS A 63 -18.18 12.32 9.73
C LYS A 63 -17.92 12.22 11.24
N ASP A 64 -18.98 12.09 12.04
CA ASP A 64 -18.88 12.02 13.49
C ASP A 64 -18.17 10.74 13.93
N GLU A 65 -18.47 9.59 13.31
CA GLU A 65 -17.74 8.33 13.54
C GLU A 65 -16.27 8.47 13.16
N PHE A 66 -15.96 9.13 12.03
CA PHE A 66 -14.59 9.37 11.61
C PHE A 66 -13.83 10.22 12.64
N ASP A 67 -14.44 11.30 13.12
CA ASP A 67 -13.83 12.19 14.11
C ASP A 67 -13.56 11.45 15.42
N GLN A 68 -14.50 10.61 15.89
CA GLN A 68 -14.29 9.75 17.06
C GLN A 68 -13.12 8.78 16.85
N MET A 69 -12.94 8.21 15.65
CA MET A 69 -11.80 7.35 15.35
C MET A 69 -10.47 8.12 15.42
N VAL A 70 -10.44 9.37 14.94
CA VAL A 70 -9.25 10.23 15.03
C VAL A 70 -8.93 10.57 16.50
N GLU A 71 -9.92 11.05 17.26
CA GLU A 71 -9.77 11.42 18.67
C GLU A 71 -9.28 10.26 19.54
N ASN A 72 -9.75 9.05 19.25
CA ASN A 72 -9.37 7.84 20.00
C ASN A 72 -8.11 7.15 19.42
N ASN A 73 -7.38 7.78 18.47
CA ASN A 73 -6.18 7.22 17.82
C ASN A 73 -6.41 5.82 17.21
N LEU A 74 -7.60 5.55 16.67
CA LEU A 74 -7.96 4.27 16.05
C LEU A 74 -7.54 4.16 14.57
N LEU A 75 -6.94 5.23 14.01
CA LEU A 75 -6.46 5.27 12.62
C LEU A 75 -4.93 5.25 12.57
N LEU A 76 -4.39 4.43 11.69
CA LEU A 76 -2.95 4.41 11.36
C LEU A 76 -2.52 5.67 10.63
N GLU A 77 -3.28 6.03 9.63
CA GLU A 77 -3.13 7.26 8.85
C GLU A 77 -4.52 7.80 8.52
N HIS A 78 -4.61 9.08 8.24
CA HIS A 78 -5.82 9.68 7.72
C HIS A 78 -5.51 10.95 6.90
N ALA A 79 -6.35 11.23 5.90
CA ALA A 79 -6.24 12.40 5.04
C ALA A 79 -7.61 12.92 4.62
N LYS A 80 -7.65 14.21 4.25
CA LYS A 80 -8.79 14.84 3.59
C LYS A 80 -8.51 14.96 2.10
N VAL A 81 -9.32 14.31 1.27
CA VAL A 81 -9.16 14.30 -0.18
C VAL A 81 -10.48 14.72 -0.84
N PHE A 82 -10.47 15.79 -1.62
CA PHE A 82 -11.66 16.33 -2.31
C PHE A 82 -12.89 16.50 -1.38
N GLY A 83 -12.65 17.03 -0.18
CA GLY A 83 -13.74 17.30 0.78
C GLY A 83 -14.17 16.12 1.65
N ASN A 84 -13.77 14.90 1.33
CA ASN A 84 -14.06 13.69 2.11
C ASN A 84 -12.85 13.26 2.91
N TYR A 85 -13.10 12.53 3.99
CA TYR A 85 -12.05 11.97 4.84
C TYR A 85 -11.85 10.49 4.53
N TYR A 86 -10.60 10.06 4.63
CA TYR A 86 -10.16 8.69 4.45
C TYR A 86 -9.18 8.33 5.55
N GLY A 87 -9.16 7.09 5.98
CA GLY A 87 -8.19 6.63 6.97
C GLY A 87 -8.16 5.12 7.07
N THR A 88 -7.06 4.60 7.59
CA THR A 88 -6.87 3.16 7.75
C THR A 88 -7.04 2.76 9.23
N PRO A 89 -7.98 1.86 9.55
CA PRO A 89 -8.17 1.37 10.92
C PRO A 89 -6.94 0.61 11.44
N LEU A 90 -6.50 0.93 12.66
CA LEU A 90 -5.34 0.31 13.32
C LEU A 90 -5.59 -1.16 13.67
N GLY A 91 -6.69 -1.46 14.34
CA GLY A 91 -6.95 -2.80 14.90
C GLY A 91 -6.91 -3.94 13.89
N PRO A 92 -7.63 -3.88 12.76
CA PRO A 92 -7.58 -4.91 11.72
C PRO A 92 -6.19 -5.13 11.15
N VAL A 93 -5.39 -4.07 10.99
CA VAL A 93 -4.02 -4.16 10.47
C VAL A 93 -3.11 -4.86 11.46
N GLU A 94 -3.15 -4.49 12.73
CA GLU A 94 -2.34 -5.17 13.77
C GLU A 94 -2.71 -6.64 13.93
N ALA A 95 -3.99 -6.97 13.91
CA ALA A 95 -4.46 -8.36 13.94
C ALA A 95 -3.93 -9.18 12.76
N ALA A 96 -3.94 -8.62 11.56
CA ALA A 96 -3.40 -9.27 10.37
C ALA A 96 -1.89 -9.51 10.48
N LEU A 97 -1.12 -8.50 10.90
CA LEU A 97 0.34 -8.62 11.10
C LEU A 97 0.70 -9.71 12.12
N ALA A 98 -0.04 -9.77 13.24
CA ALA A 98 0.16 -10.80 14.29
C ALA A 98 -0.14 -12.22 13.75
N ASN A 99 -1.03 -12.36 12.78
CA ASN A 99 -1.40 -13.61 12.13
C ASN A 99 -0.55 -13.95 10.89
N SER A 100 0.62 -13.35 10.72
CA SER A 100 1.53 -13.57 9.58
C SER A 100 0.95 -13.16 8.23
N GLN A 101 -0.12 -12.38 8.21
CA GLN A 101 -0.74 -11.85 7.00
C GLN A 101 -0.09 -10.53 6.62
N ASP A 102 0.26 -10.39 5.36
CA ASP A 102 0.75 -9.11 4.81
C ASP A 102 -0.43 -8.27 4.33
N ILE A 103 -0.29 -6.95 4.44
CA ILE A 103 -1.30 -6.01 3.98
C ILE A 103 -0.69 -5.06 2.96
N ILE A 104 -1.31 -4.97 1.78
CA ILE A 104 -0.94 -3.99 0.77
C ILE A 104 -1.77 -2.72 0.92
N PHE A 105 -1.09 -1.59 0.80
CA PHE A 105 -1.69 -0.25 0.82
C PHE A 105 -1.51 0.42 -0.53
N ASP A 106 -2.60 0.93 -1.06
CA ASP A 106 -2.66 1.77 -2.25
C ASP A 106 -2.87 3.24 -1.81
N ILE A 107 -1.83 3.85 -1.23
CA ILE A 107 -1.88 5.21 -0.66
C ILE A 107 -0.86 6.13 -1.34
N ASP A 108 -1.02 7.43 -1.09
CA ASP A 108 -0.07 8.45 -1.53
C ASP A 108 1.12 8.61 -0.56
N TRP A 109 2.02 9.55 -0.89
CA TRP A 109 3.20 9.83 -0.07
C TRP A 109 2.84 10.39 1.32
N GLN A 110 1.73 11.14 1.46
CA GLN A 110 1.32 11.73 2.75
C GLN A 110 0.90 10.63 3.73
N GLY A 111 0.09 9.68 3.27
CA GLY A 111 -0.28 8.49 4.06
C GLY A 111 0.95 7.64 4.40
N THR A 112 1.87 7.48 3.45
CA THR A 112 3.12 6.74 3.68
C THR A 112 3.97 7.38 4.78
N GLN A 113 4.09 8.71 4.82
CA GLN A 113 4.83 9.42 5.87
C GLN A 113 4.21 9.19 7.25
N GLN A 114 2.88 9.24 7.37
CA GLN A 114 2.20 8.98 8.64
C GLN A 114 2.44 7.54 9.13
N LEU A 115 2.38 6.56 8.23
CA LEU A 115 2.66 5.16 8.57
C LEU A 115 4.11 4.96 9.04
N LYS A 116 5.08 5.62 8.40
CA LYS A 116 6.50 5.59 8.81
C LYS A 116 6.73 6.05 10.23
N GLN A 117 5.95 7.02 10.72
CA GLN A 117 6.06 7.49 12.09
C GLN A 117 5.55 6.48 13.13
N LYS A 118 4.59 5.61 12.76
CA LYS A 118 3.91 4.70 13.68
C LYS A 118 4.43 3.26 13.62
N LEU A 119 4.77 2.76 12.43
CA LEU A 119 5.03 1.33 12.20
C LEU A 119 6.30 1.07 11.37
N VAL A 120 7.38 1.82 11.62
CA VAL A 120 8.63 1.78 10.84
C VAL A 120 9.21 0.37 10.63
N ASN A 121 9.07 -0.52 11.60
CA ASN A 121 9.63 -1.88 11.54
C ASN A 121 8.84 -2.84 10.65
N ASP A 122 7.55 -2.59 10.48
CA ASP A 122 6.66 -3.45 9.71
C ASP A 122 6.50 -2.99 8.25
N LEU A 123 6.94 -1.77 7.95
CA LEU A 123 6.81 -1.15 6.64
C LEU A 123 7.83 -1.65 5.62
N VAL A 124 7.35 -1.76 4.39
CA VAL A 124 8.13 -1.91 3.15
C VAL A 124 7.52 -0.96 2.13
N THR A 125 8.26 0.03 1.71
CA THR A 125 7.75 1.09 0.85
C THR A 125 8.35 0.99 -0.55
N VAL A 126 7.47 0.97 -1.56
CA VAL A 126 7.83 0.85 -2.98
C VAL A 126 7.22 2.01 -3.75
N PHE A 127 8.04 2.77 -4.46
CA PHE A 127 7.57 3.83 -5.34
C PHE A 127 7.64 3.39 -6.79
N ILE A 128 6.50 3.49 -7.49
CA ILE A 128 6.40 3.12 -8.91
C ILE A 128 6.54 4.37 -9.75
N LEU A 129 7.56 4.39 -10.60
CA LEU A 129 7.82 5.47 -11.55
C LEU A 129 7.34 5.08 -12.96
N PRO A 130 6.80 6.02 -13.73
CA PRO A 130 6.64 5.84 -15.18
C PRO A 130 8.02 5.86 -15.87
N PRO A 131 8.16 5.26 -17.05
CA PRO A 131 9.45 5.25 -17.77
C PRO A 131 9.86 6.64 -18.30
N SER A 132 8.89 7.53 -18.52
CA SER A 132 9.11 8.91 -18.91
C SER A 132 7.90 9.79 -18.63
N LYS A 133 8.11 11.11 -18.62
CA LYS A 133 7.02 12.10 -18.51
C LYS A 133 6.05 12.00 -19.69
N ALA A 134 6.57 11.79 -20.91
CA ALA A 134 5.75 11.64 -22.11
C ALA A 134 4.83 10.39 -22.03
N GLU A 135 5.36 9.27 -21.54
CA GLU A 135 4.57 8.05 -21.37
C GLU A 135 3.51 8.22 -20.27
N LEU A 136 3.82 8.92 -19.17
CA LEU A 136 2.84 9.25 -18.14
C LEU A 136 1.69 10.07 -18.72
N GLU A 137 1.99 11.13 -19.46
CA GLU A 137 0.99 11.97 -20.12
C GLU A 137 0.13 11.15 -21.10
N ARG A 138 0.75 10.30 -21.91
CA ARG A 138 0.04 9.39 -22.84
C ARG A 138 -0.94 8.48 -22.08
N ARG A 139 -0.52 7.89 -20.95
CA ARG A 139 -1.38 7.04 -20.10
C ARG A 139 -2.54 7.80 -19.48
N LEU A 140 -2.31 9.04 -19.04
CA LEU A 140 -3.39 9.90 -18.52
C LEU A 140 -4.43 10.22 -19.60
N ARG A 141 -3.98 10.59 -20.81
CA ARG A 141 -4.85 10.87 -21.95
C ARG A 141 -5.64 9.65 -22.42
N SER A 142 -5.05 8.46 -22.41
CA SER A 142 -5.71 7.23 -22.88
C SER A 142 -6.89 6.76 -22.02
N ARG A 143 -7.03 7.26 -20.78
CA ARG A 143 -8.17 6.94 -19.91
C ARG A 143 -9.48 7.58 -20.32
N GLN A 144 -9.48 8.51 -21.29
CA GLN A 144 -10.65 9.18 -21.89
C GLN A 144 -11.67 9.77 -20.88
N GLN A 145 -11.25 10.01 -19.65
CA GLN A 145 -12.13 10.49 -18.55
C GLN A 145 -11.86 11.95 -18.19
N ASP A 146 -10.80 12.55 -18.73
CA ASP A 146 -10.30 13.87 -18.33
C ASP A 146 -10.22 14.83 -19.51
N ASN A 147 -10.57 16.09 -19.27
CA ASN A 147 -10.32 17.19 -20.19
C ASN A 147 -8.85 17.67 -20.08
N GLU A 148 -8.41 18.52 -21.00
CA GLU A 148 -7.03 19.04 -21.08
C GLU A 148 -6.58 19.75 -19.79
N ASP A 149 -7.46 20.48 -19.12
CA ASP A 149 -7.12 21.18 -17.88
C ASP A 149 -6.90 20.20 -16.72
N THR A 150 -7.72 19.16 -16.64
CA THR A 150 -7.54 18.07 -15.68
C THR A 150 -6.24 17.31 -15.92
N ILE A 151 -5.88 17.06 -17.18
CA ILE A 151 -4.60 16.40 -17.53
C ILE A 151 -3.41 17.26 -17.09
N ARG A 152 -3.45 18.57 -17.37
CA ARG A 152 -2.39 19.51 -16.92
C ARG A 152 -2.26 19.54 -15.40
N GLU A 153 -3.37 19.58 -14.69
CA GLU A 153 -3.36 19.54 -13.22
C GLU A 153 -2.75 18.24 -12.69
N ARG A 154 -3.14 17.09 -13.25
CA ARG A 154 -2.59 15.78 -12.89
C ARG A 154 -1.09 15.68 -13.20
N MET A 155 -0.63 16.21 -14.32
CA MET A 155 0.80 16.25 -14.65
C MET A 155 1.59 17.14 -13.69
N ARG A 156 1.01 18.25 -13.23
CA ARG A 156 1.63 19.09 -12.20
C ARG A 156 1.73 18.35 -10.86
N LYS A 157 0.64 17.72 -10.42
CA LYS A 157 0.61 16.89 -9.20
C LYS A 157 1.59 15.71 -9.28
N ALA A 158 1.71 15.08 -10.44
CA ALA A 158 2.65 13.98 -10.65
C ALA A 158 4.11 14.40 -10.42
N SER A 159 4.48 15.63 -10.77
CA SER A 159 5.84 16.14 -10.50
C SER A 159 6.10 16.31 -9.00
N ASP A 160 5.10 16.75 -8.25
CA ASP A 160 5.15 16.84 -6.79
C ASP A 160 5.23 15.45 -6.16
N GLU A 161 4.34 14.52 -6.56
CA GLU A 161 4.36 13.14 -6.08
C GLU A 161 5.71 12.45 -6.36
N ILE A 162 6.30 12.66 -7.54
CA ILE A 162 7.61 12.09 -7.93
C ILE A 162 8.74 12.64 -7.03
N SER A 163 8.68 13.88 -6.57
CA SER A 163 9.74 14.47 -5.73
C SER A 163 9.98 13.71 -4.43
N HIS A 164 8.99 12.96 -3.96
CA HIS A 164 9.05 12.13 -2.75
C HIS A 164 9.69 10.75 -2.94
N TYR A 165 10.17 10.40 -4.15
CA TYR A 165 10.72 9.08 -4.44
C TYR A 165 11.85 8.64 -3.48
N SER A 166 12.67 9.57 -3.01
CA SER A 166 13.80 9.30 -2.11
C SER A 166 13.37 8.86 -0.70
N GLU A 167 12.11 9.00 -0.37
CA GLU A 167 11.55 8.56 0.92
C GLU A 167 11.19 7.07 0.93
N TYR A 168 11.30 6.35 -0.20
CA TYR A 168 10.90 4.96 -0.34
C TYR A 168 12.10 4.01 -0.32
N ASP A 169 11.88 2.79 0.21
CA ASP A 169 12.93 1.76 0.30
C ASP A 169 13.28 1.20 -1.08
N TYR A 170 12.31 1.13 -1.99
CA TYR A 170 12.45 0.53 -3.32
C TYR A 170 11.82 1.40 -4.40
N ILE A 171 12.45 1.38 -5.58
CA ILE A 171 11.95 2.05 -6.77
C ILE A 171 11.70 1.00 -7.87
N VAL A 172 10.51 1.05 -8.48
CA VAL A 172 10.16 0.23 -9.65
C VAL A 172 9.82 1.14 -10.81
N VAL A 173 10.64 1.11 -11.87
CA VAL A 173 10.34 1.84 -13.10
C VAL A 173 9.45 0.97 -13.99
N ASN A 174 8.19 1.35 -14.17
CA ASN A 174 7.19 0.58 -14.91
C ASN A 174 7.32 0.79 -16.43
N THR A 175 8.38 0.22 -16.99
CA THR A 175 8.61 0.15 -18.46
C THR A 175 7.80 -0.98 -19.08
N ASP A 176 7.77 -2.13 -18.40
CA ASP A 176 6.98 -3.31 -18.73
C ASP A 176 6.20 -3.75 -17.50
N LEU A 177 4.91 -3.97 -17.68
CA LEU A 177 4.00 -4.25 -16.55
C LEU A 177 4.34 -5.57 -15.87
N GLU A 178 4.59 -6.65 -16.63
CA GLU A 178 4.86 -7.97 -16.06
C GLU A 178 6.19 -7.99 -15.32
N ASN A 179 7.21 -7.32 -15.84
CA ASN A 179 8.49 -7.14 -15.14
C ASN A 179 8.32 -6.33 -13.84
N SER A 180 7.49 -5.30 -13.86
CA SER A 180 7.21 -4.48 -12.67
C SER A 180 6.49 -5.28 -11.60
N ILE A 181 5.52 -6.12 -11.98
CA ILE A 181 4.81 -7.04 -11.07
C ILE A 181 5.81 -8.04 -10.46
N ARG A 182 6.65 -8.69 -11.28
CA ARG A 182 7.66 -9.64 -10.80
C ARG A 182 8.67 -8.99 -9.87
N THR A 183 9.10 -7.77 -10.16
CA THR A 183 10.00 -7.02 -9.28
C THR A 183 9.34 -6.74 -7.93
N ALA A 184 8.10 -6.28 -7.92
CA ALA A 184 7.35 -6.05 -6.68
C ALA A 184 7.12 -7.35 -5.88
N GLN A 185 6.84 -8.49 -6.54
CA GLN A 185 6.77 -9.80 -5.91
C GLN A 185 8.10 -10.20 -5.29
N SER A 186 9.22 -10.00 -6.01
CA SER A 186 10.56 -10.36 -5.50
C SER A 186 10.91 -9.53 -4.26
N ILE A 187 10.58 -8.25 -4.23
CA ILE A 187 10.74 -7.39 -3.05
C ILE A 187 9.92 -7.96 -1.88
N LEU A 188 8.64 -8.25 -2.10
CA LEU A 188 7.76 -8.82 -1.08
C LEU A 188 8.31 -10.13 -0.50
N GLN A 189 8.79 -11.05 -1.35
CA GLN A 189 9.36 -12.33 -0.92
C GLN A 189 10.66 -12.14 -0.12
N ALA A 190 11.56 -11.26 -0.57
CA ALA A 190 12.79 -10.94 0.15
C ALA A 190 12.50 -10.32 1.52
N GLU A 191 11.54 -9.40 1.59
CA GLU A 191 11.14 -8.76 2.83
C GLU A 191 10.51 -9.72 3.85
N ARG A 192 9.74 -10.71 3.39
CA ARG A 192 9.20 -11.80 4.22
C ARG A 192 10.32 -12.62 4.88
N SER A 193 11.45 -12.78 4.21
CA SER A 193 12.59 -13.59 4.68
C SER A 193 13.55 -12.85 5.63
N LYS A 194 13.34 -11.56 5.88
CA LYS A 194 14.20 -10.82 6.82
C LYS A 194 14.15 -11.41 8.23
N ARG A 195 15.32 -11.70 8.80
CA ARG A 195 15.49 -12.29 10.14
C ARG A 195 14.60 -11.62 11.22
N ARG A 196 14.53 -10.30 11.21
CA ARG A 196 13.73 -9.53 12.17
C ARG A 196 12.24 -9.83 12.16
N ARG A 197 11.70 -10.37 11.04
CA ARG A 197 10.28 -10.72 10.90
C ARG A 197 9.98 -12.13 11.37
N ILE A 198 10.97 -13.01 11.48
CA ILE A 198 10.78 -14.42 11.86
C ILE A 198 10.74 -14.48 13.38
N THR A 199 9.56 -14.52 13.96
CA THR A 199 9.33 -14.39 15.41
C THR A 199 9.76 -15.64 16.18
N GLU A 200 9.64 -16.83 15.61
CA GLU A 200 10.01 -18.12 16.23
C GLU A 200 11.44 -18.57 15.89
N LEU A 201 12.23 -17.76 15.18
CA LEU A 201 13.59 -18.13 14.77
C LEU A 201 14.52 -18.50 15.94
N PRO A 202 14.51 -17.79 17.08
CA PRO A 202 15.38 -18.15 18.21
C PRO A 202 15.08 -19.55 18.76
N ASP A 203 13.81 -19.94 18.86
CA ASP A 203 13.39 -21.24 19.35
C ASP A 203 13.74 -22.35 18.35
N PHE A 204 13.49 -22.10 17.07
CA PHE A 204 13.88 -23.00 15.99
C PHE A 204 15.38 -23.26 15.96
N VAL A 205 16.21 -22.20 16.03
CA VAL A 205 17.68 -22.36 16.06
C VAL A 205 18.14 -23.11 17.31
N ARG A 206 17.54 -22.84 18.49
CA ARG A 206 17.84 -23.58 19.71
C ARG A 206 17.55 -25.08 19.55
N SER A 207 16.42 -25.45 18.94
CA SER A 207 16.11 -26.86 18.70
C SER A 207 17.12 -27.55 17.79
N LEU A 208 17.69 -26.86 16.81
CA LEU A 208 18.73 -27.40 15.93
C LEU A 208 20.12 -27.59 16.65
N MET A 209 20.30 -26.92 17.77
CA MET A 209 21.58 -26.96 18.53
C MET A 209 21.52 -27.95 19.70
N GLN A 210 20.40 -28.61 19.95
CA GLN A 210 20.20 -29.52 21.09
C GLN A 210 20.32 -30.99 20.72
N ASP A 211 20.72 -31.32 19.49
CA ASP A 211 21.13 -32.68 19.05
C ASP A 211 22.64 -32.88 19.28
#